data_a406cff07b8141d2bad782c827123354
#
_entry.id   a406cff07b8141d2bad782c827123354
#
_cell.length_a   1.000
_cell.length_b   1.000
_cell.length_c   1.000
_cell.angle_alpha   90.00
_cell.angle_beta   90.00
_cell.angle_gamma   90.00
#
_symmetry.space_group_name_H-M   'P 1'
#
loop_
_entity.id
_entity.type
_entity.pdbx_description
1 polymer ?
#
loop_
_entity_poly.entity_id
_entity_poly.type
_entity_poly.pdbx_seq_one_letter_code
_entity_poly.pdbx_strand_id
1 'polypeptide(L)'
;MHPGVTPLVEVEDLHVDFGAARAVDGASLHVAPGEVLALVGESGSGKTTLIRAIQGLQKPTSGSIRVEGKPLDSKTKRAIQTIFQNPAVQMVFQDPTGALNPRQTLYEIVAEGLRIQSQPKDEAAKVSQALSRAGLRPPERFFQMYPHEISGGQRQRVVIAGAMVMEPRLLLADEPVASLDASIRGEILALMRRLVDETNLAILVVTHDLGLAWNIADRVAVMYLGRIVETGPTEKLLGDPKHPYTKALLSVVPETKEMEQQILVGEIPDSARIPSGCRFHPRCPLLQSGTLAPELAARCSTDDPGPVAVGALSAAACWAASLPADFGLDQPSGIEG
;
A
#
# COMPACT_ATOMS: atom_id res chain seq x y z
N MET A 1 14.75 -6.97 -7.52
CA MET A 1 14.39 -8.39 -7.30
C MET A 1 15.56 -9.12 -6.65
N HIS A 2 15.31 -9.82 -5.53
CA HIS A 2 16.29 -10.84 -5.12
C HIS A 2 16.35 -11.89 -6.24
N PRO A 3 17.49 -12.15 -6.83
CA PRO A 3 17.61 -13.12 -7.91
C PRO A 3 17.19 -14.51 -7.39
N GLY A 4 16.11 -15.05 -7.95
CA GLY A 4 15.63 -16.40 -7.65
C GLY A 4 14.32 -16.52 -6.85
N VAL A 5 13.70 -15.41 -6.38
CA VAL A 5 12.40 -15.46 -5.70
C VAL A 5 11.29 -15.12 -6.70
N THR A 6 10.41 -16.09 -6.95
CA THR A 6 9.20 -15.83 -7.75
C THR A 6 8.24 -14.95 -6.94
N PRO A 7 7.80 -13.79 -7.47
CA PRO A 7 6.85 -12.95 -6.77
C PRO A 7 5.51 -13.67 -6.55
N LEU A 8 4.90 -13.41 -5.39
CA LEU A 8 3.56 -13.89 -5.08
C LEU A 8 2.52 -13.11 -5.88
N VAL A 9 2.71 -11.80 -5.97
CA VAL A 9 1.91 -10.90 -6.80
C VAL A 9 2.83 -10.11 -7.72
N GLU A 10 2.43 -10.02 -8.97
CA GLU A 10 3.10 -9.23 -9.98
C GLU A 10 2.07 -8.38 -10.72
N VAL A 11 2.30 -7.10 -10.75
CA VAL A 11 1.50 -6.10 -11.46
C VAL A 11 2.40 -5.43 -12.49
N GLU A 12 2.02 -5.48 -13.75
CA GLU A 12 2.80 -4.95 -14.87
C GLU A 12 1.97 -3.97 -15.67
N ASP A 13 2.45 -2.73 -15.78
CA ASP A 13 1.89 -1.65 -16.59
C ASP A 13 0.38 -1.51 -16.44
N LEU A 14 -0.10 -1.51 -15.19
CA LEU A 14 -1.52 -1.53 -14.89
C LEU A 14 -2.16 -0.17 -15.11
N HIS A 15 -3.28 -0.18 -15.85
CA HIS A 15 -4.12 0.99 -16.06
C HIS A 15 -5.54 0.71 -15.56
N VAL A 16 -6.12 1.69 -14.87
CA VAL A 16 -7.53 1.67 -14.44
C VAL A 16 -8.12 3.06 -14.65
N ASP A 17 -9.08 3.15 -15.57
CA ASP A 17 -9.74 4.39 -15.92
C ASP A 17 -11.19 4.42 -15.47
N PHE A 18 -11.66 5.57 -15.01
CA PHE A 18 -13.05 5.89 -14.72
C PHE A 18 -13.48 7.06 -15.62
N GLY A 19 -13.92 6.73 -16.83
CA GLY A 19 -14.18 7.73 -17.88
C GLY A 19 -12.90 8.45 -18.29
N ALA A 20 -12.81 9.76 -18.08
CA ALA A 20 -11.62 10.55 -18.37
C ALA A 20 -10.54 10.47 -17.27
N ALA A 21 -10.91 10.06 -16.07
CA ALA A 21 -9.99 10.01 -14.94
C ALA A 21 -9.15 8.70 -14.96
N ARG A 22 -7.85 8.84 -14.98
CA ARG A 22 -6.88 7.73 -14.92
C ARG A 22 -6.45 7.51 -13.47
N ALA A 23 -7.19 6.66 -12.75
CA ALA A 23 -6.93 6.40 -11.34
C ALA A 23 -5.63 5.61 -11.11
N VAL A 24 -5.31 4.69 -12.02
CA VAL A 24 -4.02 4.01 -12.11
C VAL A 24 -3.56 4.12 -13.56
N ASP A 25 -2.31 4.49 -13.80
CA ASP A 25 -1.82 4.79 -15.15
C ASP A 25 -0.36 4.35 -15.31
N GLY A 26 -0.17 3.08 -15.61
CA GLY A 26 1.14 2.45 -15.81
C GLY A 26 1.82 2.03 -14.50
N ALA A 27 1.05 1.64 -13.49
CA ALA A 27 1.63 1.17 -12.24
C ALA A 27 2.19 -0.25 -12.36
N SER A 28 3.45 -0.43 -11.92
CA SER A 28 4.09 -1.74 -11.85
C SER A 28 4.66 -1.96 -10.45
N LEU A 29 4.36 -3.11 -9.85
CA LEU A 29 4.90 -3.54 -8.56
C LEU A 29 4.88 -5.06 -8.42
N HIS A 30 5.64 -5.56 -7.47
CA HIS A 30 5.61 -6.97 -7.09
C HIS A 30 5.68 -7.12 -5.58
N VAL A 31 5.13 -8.21 -5.06
CA VAL A 31 5.19 -8.59 -3.65
C VAL A 31 5.74 -10.00 -3.57
N ALA A 32 6.79 -10.21 -2.78
CA ALA A 32 7.39 -11.53 -2.54
C ALA A 32 6.64 -12.28 -1.42
N PRO A 33 6.72 -13.63 -1.36
CA PRO A 33 6.22 -14.37 -0.20
C PRO A 33 6.93 -13.91 1.08
N GLY A 34 6.18 -13.75 2.18
CA GLY A 34 6.71 -13.31 3.46
C GLY A 34 7.16 -11.85 3.51
N GLU A 35 6.82 -11.05 2.50
CA GLU A 35 7.17 -9.63 2.41
C GLU A 35 6.01 -8.75 2.86
N VAL A 36 6.33 -7.66 3.56
CA VAL A 36 5.43 -6.52 3.77
C VAL A 36 5.83 -5.40 2.82
N LEU A 37 5.02 -5.15 1.78
CA LEU A 37 5.15 -3.99 0.91
C LEU A 37 4.18 -2.90 1.35
N ALA A 38 4.69 -1.70 1.67
CA ALA A 38 3.84 -0.53 1.90
C ALA A 38 3.65 0.27 0.61
N LEU A 39 2.40 0.55 0.26
CA LEU A 39 2.02 1.47 -0.81
C LEU A 39 1.56 2.78 -0.19
N VAL A 40 2.37 3.82 -0.33
CA VAL A 40 2.14 5.11 0.33
C VAL A 40 1.89 6.24 -0.68
N GLY A 41 1.21 7.30 -0.24
CA GLY A 41 0.93 8.49 -1.06
C GLY A 41 -0.28 9.24 -0.55
N GLU A 42 -0.49 10.46 -1.04
CA GLU A 42 -1.64 11.31 -0.67
C GLU A 42 -2.98 10.66 -1.05
N SER A 43 -4.08 11.14 -0.44
CA SER A 43 -5.44 10.72 -0.81
C SER A 43 -5.69 11.00 -2.30
N GLY A 44 -6.37 10.09 -2.98
CA GLY A 44 -6.63 10.22 -4.43
C GLY A 44 -5.46 9.81 -5.34
N SER A 45 -4.31 9.36 -4.82
CA SER A 45 -3.18 8.93 -5.67
C SER A 45 -3.40 7.62 -6.42
N GLY A 46 -4.50 6.88 -6.17
CA GLY A 46 -4.86 5.63 -6.87
C GLY A 46 -4.62 4.34 -6.08
N LYS A 47 -4.10 4.40 -4.84
CA LYS A 47 -3.74 3.23 -4.00
C LYS A 47 -4.88 2.23 -3.81
N THR A 48 -6.03 2.71 -3.33
CA THR A 48 -7.23 1.86 -3.11
C THR A 48 -7.71 1.24 -4.42
N THR A 49 -7.63 1.97 -5.54
CA THR A 49 -7.98 1.43 -6.87
C THR A 49 -7.03 0.31 -7.28
N LEU A 50 -5.74 0.48 -7.04
CA LEU A 50 -4.72 -0.52 -7.36
C LEU A 50 -4.94 -1.82 -6.56
N ILE A 51 -5.15 -1.75 -5.23
CA ILE A 51 -5.39 -2.96 -4.44
C ILE A 51 -6.73 -3.62 -4.76
N ARG A 52 -7.77 -2.85 -5.10
CA ARG A 52 -9.05 -3.40 -5.59
C ARG A 52 -8.89 -4.11 -6.93
N ALA A 53 -7.99 -3.63 -7.79
CA ALA A 53 -7.67 -4.34 -9.03
C ALA A 53 -6.93 -5.65 -8.75
N ILE A 54 -5.98 -5.68 -7.79
CA ILE A 54 -5.28 -6.90 -7.37
C ILE A 54 -6.25 -7.91 -6.75
N GLN A 55 -7.24 -7.44 -6.00
CA GLN A 55 -8.30 -8.31 -5.45
C GLN A 55 -9.32 -8.75 -6.51
N GLY A 56 -9.32 -8.11 -7.70
CA GLY A 56 -10.29 -8.36 -8.76
C GLY A 56 -11.65 -7.67 -8.58
N LEU A 57 -11.75 -6.76 -7.60
CA LEU A 57 -12.95 -5.92 -7.38
C LEU A 57 -13.06 -4.81 -8.42
N GLN A 58 -11.94 -4.39 -9.00
CA GLN A 58 -11.87 -3.38 -10.04
C GLN A 58 -11.23 -3.99 -11.29
N LYS A 59 -11.92 -3.87 -12.43
CA LYS A 59 -11.40 -4.37 -13.70
C LYS A 59 -10.33 -3.42 -14.22
N PRO A 60 -9.13 -3.91 -14.58
CA PRO A 60 -8.14 -3.14 -15.31
C PRO A 60 -8.63 -2.71 -16.70
N THR A 61 -8.21 -1.52 -17.15
CA THR A 61 -8.37 -1.07 -18.52
C THR A 61 -7.33 -1.74 -19.42
N SER A 62 -6.09 -1.83 -18.95
CA SER A 62 -4.98 -2.54 -19.60
C SER A 62 -3.91 -2.96 -18.58
N GLY A 63 -2.85 -3.62 -19.03
CA GLY A 63 -1.81 -4.18 -18.19
C GLY A 63 -2.15 -5.59 -17.71
N SER A 64 -1.34 -6.12 -16.80
CA SER A 64 -1.51 -7.47 -16.28
C SER A 64 -1.33 -7.55 -14.76
N ILE A 65 -2.09 -8.48 -14.14
CA ILE A 65 -1.91 -8.86 -12.74
C ILE A 65 -1.76 -10.38 -12.72
N ARG A 66 -0.75 -10.86 -12.01
CA ARG A 66 -0.54 -12.29 -11.74
C ARG A 66 -0.49 -12.53 -10.24
N VAL A 67 -1.12 -13.60 -9.80
CA VAL A 67 -1.03 -14.11 -8.43
C VAL A 67 -0.52 -15.53 -8.50
N GLU A 68 0.56 -15.84 -7.81
CA GLU A 68 1.26 -17.15 -7.88
C GLU A 68 1.58 -17.55 -9.35
N GLY A 69 2.00 -16.57 -10.17
CA GLY A 69 2.31 -16.77 -11.59
C GLY A 69 1.08 -16.96 -12.48
N LYS A 70 -0.13 -17.05 -11.93
CA LYS A 70 -1.38 -17.22 -12.70
C LYS A 70 -1.99 -15.86 -13.01
N PRO A 71 -2.37 -15.58 -14.26
CA PRO A 71 -3.01 -14.33 -14.61
C PRO A 71 -4.35 -14.19 -13.90
N LEU A 72 -4.61 -13.01 -13.36
CA LEU A 72 -5.90 -12.64 -12.80
C LEU A 72 -6.83 -12.27 -13.97
N ASP A 73 -7.55 -13.27 -14.52
CA ASP A 73 -8.43 -13.05 -15.67
C ASP A 73 -9.77 -12.46 -15.22
N SER A 74 -9.93 -11.15 -15.44
CA SER A 74 -11.17 -10.41 -15.12
C SER A 74 -12.20 -10.40 -16.26
N LYS A 75 -11.97 -11.16 -17.35
CA LYS A 75 -12.79 -11.05 -18.58
C LYS A 75 -14.14 -11.75 -18.51
N THR A 76 -14.39 -12.64 -17.55
CA THR A 76 -15.67 -13.36 -17.44
C THR A 76 -16.32 -13.15 -16.08
N LYS A 77 -17.68 -13.13 -16.01
CA LYS A 77 -18.42 -13.13 -14.72
C LYS A 77 -17.99 -14.31 -13.82
N ARG A 78 -17.60 -15.43 -14.42
CA ARG A 78 -17.11 -16.62 -13.72
C ARG A 78 -15.72 -16.40 -13.10
N ALA A 79 -14.86 -15.61 -13.78
CA ALA A 79 -13.55 -15.23 -13.26
C ALA A 79 -13.67 -14.28 -12.06
N ILE A 80 -14.56 -13.28 -12.13
CA ILE A 80 -14.86 -12.39 -11.00
C ILE A 80 -15.35 -13.21 -9.79
N GLN A 81 -16.25 -14.15 -10.01
CA GLN A 81 -16.74 -15.04 -8.96
C GLN A 81 -15.63 -15.94 -8.38
N THR A 82 -14.69 -16.40 -9.23
CA THR A 82 -13.52 -17.17 -8.81
C THR A 82 -12.52 -16.33 -8.01
N ILE A 83 -12.40 -15.03 -8.32
CA ILE A 83 -11.52 -14.09 -7.61
C ILE A 83 -12.05 -13.79 -6.21
N PHE A 84 -13.36 -13.52 -6.08
CA PHE A 84 -14.02 -13.36 -4.76
C PHE A 84 -13.93 -14.63 -3.91
N GLN A 85 -13.78 -15.80 -4.56
CA GLN A 85 -13.62 -17.09 -3.91
C GLN A 85 -12.15 -17.53 -3.81
N ASN A 86 -11.18 -16.69 -4.19
CA ASN A 86 -9.77 -17.04 -4.07
C ASN A 86 -9.33 -16.96 -2.60
N PRO A 87 -9.17 -18.07 -1.90
CA PRO A 87 -8.74 -18.06 -0.51
C PRO A 87 -7.33 -17.49 -0.35
N ALA A 88 -6.50 -17.54 -1.41
CA ALA A 88 -5.12 -17.10 -1.36
C ALA A 88 -4.97 -15.57 -1.19
N VAL A 89 -5.97 -14.77 -1.56
CA VAL A 89 -5.95 -13.31 -1.45
C VAL A 89 -7.12 -12.83 -0.61
N GLN A 90 -6.86 -12.27 0.53
CA GLN A 90 -7.87 -11.70 1.42
C GLN A 90 -7.62 -10.21 1.64
N MET A 91 -8.66 -9.48 2.06
CA MET A 91 -8.59 -8.03 2.27
C MET A 91 -9.12 -7.62 3.64
N VAL A 92 -8.40 -6.70 4.27
CA VAL A 92 -8.83 -5.96 5.45
C VAL A 92 -9.16 -4.54 5.02
N PHE A 93 -10.41 -4.13 5.22
CA PHE A 93 -10.91 -2.80 4.82
C PHE A 93 -10.61 -1.75 5.90
N GLN A 94 -10.63 -0.49 5.50
CA GLN A 94 -10.32 0.68 6.31
C GLN A 94 -11.24 0.84 7.54
N ASP A 95 -12.53 0.54 7.42
CA ASP A 95 -13.51 0.69 8.50
C ASP A 95 -13.92 -0.68 9.06
N PRO A 96 -13.40 -1.08 10.24
CA PRO A 96 -13.79 -2.34 10.86
C PRO A 96 -15.25 -2.34 11.31
N THR A 97 -15.85 -1.18 11.59
CA THR A 97 -17.25 -1.08 12.03
C THR A 97 -18.21 -1.36 10.86
N GLY A 98 -17.92 -0.80 9.70
CA GLY A 98 -18.69 -1.07 8.48
C GLY A 98 -18.46 -2.46 7.89
N ALA A 99 -17.31 -3.09 8.21
CA ALA A 99 -16.98 -4.43 7.71
C ALA A 99 -17.68 -5.57 8.48
N LEU A 100 -18.10 -5.33 9.74
CA LEU A 100 -18.72 -6.36 10.59
C LEU A 100 -20.25 -6.23 10.58
N ASN A 101 -20.94 -7.33 10.28
CA ASN A 101 -22.40 -7.38 10.36
C ASN A 101 -22.84 -7.33 11.85
N PRO A 102 -23.54 -6.27 12.31
CA PRO A 102 -23.90 -6.12 13.72
C PRO A 102 -24.92 -7.15 14.23
N ARG A 103 -25.53 -7.93 13.33
CA ARG A 103 -26.55 -8.95 13.66
C ARG A 103 -25.95 -10.35 13.74
N GLN A 104 -24.69 -10.54 13.43
CA GLN A 104 -23.98 -11.81 13.51
C GLN A 104 -23.08 -11.84 14.74
N THR A 105 -22.91 -13.02 15.32
CA THR A 105 -21.90 -13.26 16.36
C THR A 105 -20.49 -13.19 15.75
N LEU A 106 -19.49 -12.96 16.60
CA LEU A 106 -18.10 -12.92 16.12
C LEU A 106 -17.66 -14.26 15.52
N TYR A 107 -18.20 -15.38 16.05
CA TYR A 107 -17.98 -16.69 15.46
C TYR A 107 -18.52 -16.78 14.04
N GLU A 108 -19.77 -16.35 13.82
CA GLU A 108 -20.41 -16.38 12.51
C GLU A 108 -19.67 -15.51 11.49
N ILE A 109 -19.23 -14.33 11.91
CA ILE A 109 -18.44 -13.39 11.08
C ILE A 109 -17.14 -14.05 10.63
N VAL A 110 -16.39 -14.65 11.55
CA VAL A 110 -15.11 -15.30 11.21
C VAL A 110 -15.33 -16.56 10.39
N ALA A 111 -16.38 -17.33 10.66
CA ALA A 111 -16.71 -18.55 9.93
C ALA A 111 -17.25 -18.30 8.50
N GLU A 112 -17.69 -17.07 8.18
CA GLU A 112 -18.39 -16.76 6.94
C GLU A 112 -17.59 -17.17 5.69
N GLY A 113 -16.30 -16.86 5.64
CA GLY A 113 -15.42 -17.22 4.53
C GLY A 113 -15.36 -18.75 4.30
N LEU A 114 -15.27 -19.54 5.37
CA LEU A 114 -15.26 -21.00 5.30
C LEU A 114 -16.59 -21.53 4.77
N ARG A 115 -17.71 -20.96 5.19
CA ARG A 115 -19.06 -21.35 4.77
C ARG A 115 -19.32 -21.04 3.30
N ILE A 116 -18.91 -19.85 2.83
CA ILE A 116 -18.99 -19.45 1.41
C ILE A 116 -18.22 -20.44 0.52
N GLN A 117 -17.07 -20.93 1.00
CA GLN A 117 -16.25 -21.88 0.27
C GLN A 117 -16.65 -23.34 0.48
N SER A 118 -17.78 -23.60 1.13
CA SER A 118 -18.26 -24.96 1.42
C SER A 118 -17.22 -25.83 2.13
N GLN A 119 -16.45 -25.25 3.05
CA GLN A 119 -15.40 -25.90 3.85
C GLN A 119 -15.82 -26.05 5.33
N PRO A 120 -16.92 -26.75 5.65
CA PRO A 120 -17.41 -26.84 7.03
C PRO A 120 -16.60 -27.79 7.92
N LYS A 121 -15.67 -28.57 7.35
CA LYS A 121 -14.84 -29.48 8.15
C LYS A 121 -13.95 -28.66 9.09
N ASP A 122 -14.00 -29.00 10.37
CA ASP A 122 -13.20 -28.38 11.42
C ASP A 122 -13.43 -26.86 11.59
N GLU A 123 -14.62 -26.35 11.20
CA GLU A 123 -14.97 -24.92 11.27
C GLU A 123 -14.65 -24.33 12.63
N ALA A 124 -15.09 -24.97 13.72
CA ALA A 124 -14.87 -24.47 15.07
C ALA A 124 -13.37 -24.37 15.44
N ALA A 125 -12.58 -25.35 15.03
CA ALA A 125 -11.14 -25.37 15.27
C ALA A 125 -10.43 -24.26 14.48
N LYS A 126 -10.80 -24.07 13.20
CA LYS A 126 -10.24 -22.99 12.35
C LYS A 126 -10.61 -21.60 12.88
N VAL A 127 -11.86 -21.39 13.28
CA VAL A 127 -12.33 -20.14 13.88
C VAL A 127 -11.59 -19.85 15.17
N SER A 128 -11.48 -20.85 16.06
CA SER A 128 -10.72 -20.74 17.33
C SER A 128 -9.26 -20.37 17.07
N GLN A 129 -8.61 -21.04 16.12
CA GLN A 129 -7.24 -20.74 15.74
C GLN A 129 -7.07 -19.32 15.18
N ALA A 130 -7.97 -18.88 14.27
CA ALA A 130 -7.91 -17.56 13.66
C ALA A 130 -8.07 -16.44 14.71
N LEU A 131 -9.06 -16.56 15.61
CA LEU A 131 -9.25 -15.64 16.73
C LEU A 131 -8.03 -15.60 17.65
N SER A 132 -7.49 -16.78 18.01
CA SER A 132 -6.32 -16.89 18.86
C SER A 132 -5.07 -16.25 18.22
N ARG A 133 -4.84 -16.46 16.92
CA ARG A 133 -3.74 -15.83 16.15
C ARG A 133 -3.91 -14.30 16.08
N ALA A 134 -5.15 -13.81 15.96
CA ALA A 134 -5.46 -12.39 16.02
C ALA A 134 -5.35 -11.79 17.43
N GLY A 135 -4.98 -12.60 18.44
CA GLY A 135 -4.77 -12.15 19.82
C GLY A 135 -6.04 -12.05 20.67
N LEU A 136 -7.16 -12.65 20.21
CA LEU A 136 -8.40 -12.77 20.97
C LEU A 136 -8.39 -14.08 21.76
N ARG A 137 -7.97 -14.03 23.03
CA ARG A 137 -7.73 -15.20 23.88
C ARG A 137 -8.44 -15.08 25.24
N PRO A 138 -9.08 -16.16 25.76
CA PRO A 138 -9.37 -17.42 25.07
C PRO A 138 -10.43 -17.19 23.98
N PRO A 139 -10.31 -17.83 22.79
CA PRO A 139 -11.17 -17.53 21.63
C PRO A 139 -12.66 -17.85 21.88
N GLU A 140 -12.94 -18.87 22.67
CA GLU A 140 -14.32 -19.32 22.98
C GLU A 140 -15.14 -18.23 23.71
N ARG A 141 -14.47 -17.34 24.46
CA ARG A 141 -15.11 -16.21 25.11
C ARG A 141 -15.78 -15.25 24.11
N PHE A 142 -15.24 -15.17 22.90
CA PHE A 142 -15.69 -14.25 21.85
C PHE A 142 -16.76 -14.85 20.95
N PHE A 143 -16.98 -16.16 20.95
CA PHE A 143 -17.84 -16.83 19.99
C PHE A 143 -19.27 -16.28 19.95
N GLN A 144 -19.87 -16.04 21.11
CA GLN A 144 -21.25 -15.60 21.23
C GLN A 144 -21.40 -14.07 21.35
N MET A 145 -20.28 -13.33 21.36
CA MET A 145 -20.30 -11.88 21.41
C MET A 145 -20.64 -11.27 20.06
N TYR A 146 -21.20 -10.08 20.09
CA TYR A 146 -21.52 -9.29 18.91
C TYR A 146 -20.52 -8.12 18.75
N PRO A 147 -20.39 -7.53 17.53
CA PRO A 147 -19.46 -6.43 17.28
C PRO A 147 -19.62 -5.21 18.21
N HIS A 148 -20.83 -4.93 18.70
CA HIS A 148 -21.08 -3.81 19.59
C HIS A 148 -20.64 -4.07 21.03
N GLU A 149 -20.34 -5.31 21.43
CA GLU A 149 -19.91 -5.70 22.76
C GLU A 149 -18.38 -5.65 22.95
N ILE A 150 -17.63 -5.34 21.88
CA ILE A 150 -16.17 -5.34 21.87
C ILE A 150 -15.58 -3.97 21.52
N SER A 151 -14.32 -3.73 21.93
CA SER A 151 -13.59 -2.48 21.62
C SER A 151 -13.25 -2.33 20.14
N GLY A 152 -12.87 -1.11 19.70
CA GLY A 152 -12.43 -0.84 18.32
C GLY A 152 -11.23 -1.70 17.91
N GLY A 153 -10.22 -1.83 18.78
CA GLY A 153 -9.07 -2.69 18.53
C GLY A 153 -9.42 -4.18 18.46
N GLN A 154 -10.40 -4.63 19.27
CA GLN A 154 -10.90 -6.01 19.19
C GLN A 154 -11.69 -6.23 17.90
N ARG A 155 -12.49 -5.25 17.43
CA ARG A 155 -13.17 -5.33 16.11
C ARG A 155 -12.15 -5.50 14.99
N GLN A 156 -11.07 -4.72 15.00
CA GLN A 156 -10.00 -4.85 14.01
C GLN A 156 -9.36 -6.25 14.03
N ARG A 157 -9.14 -6.80 15.23
CA ARG A 157 -8.63 -8.18 15.38
C ARG A 157 -9.60 -9.23 14.83
N VAL A 158 -10.92 -9.01 14.98
CA VAL A 158 -11.95 -9.89 14.39
C VAL A 158 -11.93 -9.81 12.87
N VAL A 159 -11.81 -8.61 12.28
CA VAL A 159 -11.67 -8.44 10.81
C VAL A 159 -10.44 -9.18 10.30
N ILE A 160 -9.29 -9.03 10.99
CA ILE A 160 -8.07 -9.76 10.65
C ILE A 160 -8.28 -11.27 10.80
N ALA A 161 -8.95 -11.75 11.86
CA ALA A 161 -9.24 -13.17 12.04
C ALA A 161 -10.12 -13.71 10.92
N GLY A 162 -11.14 -12.97 10.48
CA GLY A 162 -12.01 -13.33 9.35
C GLY A 162 -11.26 -13.45 8.03
N ALA A 163 -10.24 -12.62 7.80
CA ALA A 163 -9.36 -12.77 6.66
C ALA A 163 -8.42 -13.98 6.81
N MET A 164 -7.84 -14.17 8.00
CA MET A 164 -6.85 -15.20 8.27
C MET A 164 -7.42 -16.62 8.40
N VAL A 165 -8.73 -16.78 8.66
CA VAL A 165 -9.38 -18.11 8.75
C VAL A 165 -9.28 -18.90 7.45
N MET A 166 -9.10 -18.20 6.33
CA MET A 166 -8.93 -18.76 4.98
C MET A 166 -7.48 -19.18 4.70
N GLU A 167 -6.54 -18.93 5.63
CA GLU A 167 -5.11 -19.20 5.45
C GLU A 167 -4.55 -18.58 4.16
N PRO A 168 -4.73 -17.24 3.95
CA PRO A 168 -4.32 -16.59 2.72
C PRO A 168 -2.80 -16.57 2.58
N ARG A 169 -2.34 -16.44 1.32
CA ARG A 169 -0.94 -16.18 0.97
C ARG A 169 -0.66 -14.68 0.89
N LEU A 170 -1.68 -13.88 0.56
CA LEU A 170 -1.62 -12.42 0.48
C LEU A 170 -2.75 -11.80 1.30
N LEU A 171 -2.39 -10.84 2.13
CA LEU A 171 -3.32 -9.94 2.80
C LEU A 171 -3.18 -8.53 2.21
N LEU A 172 -4.27 -8.03 1.64
CA LEU A 172 -4.40 -6.63 1.22
C LEU A 172 -4.98 -5.84 2.39
N ALA A 173 -4.30 -4.81 2.86
CA ALA A 173 -4.74 -4.02 3.99
C ALA A 173 -4.87 -2.55 3.58
N ASP A 174 -6.11 -2.05 3.46
CA ASP A 174 -6.41 -0.66 3.11
C ASP A 174 -6.56 0.15 4.40
N GLU A 175 -5.56 0.95 4.72
CA GLU A 175 -5.49 1.80 5.93
C GLU A 175 -5.89 1.07 7.24
N PRO A 176 -5.27 -0.06 7.56
CA PRO A 176 -5.76 -1.01 8.55
C PRO A 176 -5.80 -0.47 9.99
N VAL A 177 -5.22 0.70 10.26
CA VAL A 177 -5.13 1.30 11.60
C VAL A 177 -5.58 2.76 11.65
N ALA A 178 -6.13 3.32 10.57
CA ALA A 178 -6.46 4.75 10.47
C ALA A 178 -7.47 5.23 11.53
N SER A 179 -8.42 4.35 11.90
CA SER A 179 -9.49 4.67 12.88
C SER A 179 -9.15 4.30 14.32
N LEU A 180 -7.90 3.91 14.61
CA LEU A 180 -7.49 3.42 15.92
C LEU A 180 -6.62 4.43 16.68
N ASP A 181 -6.67 4.37 18.00
CA ASP A 181 -5.78 5.13 18.89
C ASP A 181 -4.32 4.72 18.71
N ALA A 182 -3.38 5.61 19.00
CA ALA A 182 -1.94 5.39 18.76
C ALA A 182 -1.39 4.11 19.42
N SER A 183 -1.81 3.79 20.67
CA SER A 183 -1.39 2.56 21.36
C SER A 183 -1.89 1.31 20.66
N ILE A 184 -3.15 1.31 20.22
CA ILE A 184 -3.77 0.18 19.53
C ILE A 184 -3.19 0.01 18.13
N ARG A 185 -2.82 1.12 17.43
CA ARG A 185 -2.12 1.04 16.13
C ARG A 185 -0.87 0.19 16.22
N GLY A 186 0.01 0.48 17.20
CA GLY A 186 1.23 -0.31 17.40
C GLY A 186 0.97 -1.80 17.64
N GLU A 187 -0.06 -2.14 18.42
CA GLU A 187 -0.43 -3.54 18.67
C GLU A 187 -0.91 -4.26 17.41
N ILE A 188 -1.71 -3.60 16.57
CA ILE A 188 -2.20 -4.18 15.31
C ILE A 188 -1.06 -4.35 14.31
N LEU A 189 -0.14 -3.38 14.21
CA LEU A 189 1.05 -3.50 13.36
C LEU A 189 1.95 -4.65 13.80
N ALA A 190 2.19 -4.78 15.11
CA ALA A 190 2.94 -5.90 15.67
C ALA A 190 2.24 -7.26 15.44
N LEU A 191 0.90 -7.29 15.50
CA LEU A 191 0.12 -8.48 15.13
C LEU A 191 0.34 -8.83 13.66
N MET A 192 0.23 -7.86 12.74
CA MET A 192 0.41 -8.08 11.30
C MET A 192 1.84 -8.60 11.01
N ARG A 193 2.88 -8.00 11.60
CA ARG A 193 4.27 -8.47 11.43
C ARG A 193 4.44 -9.90 11.94
N ARG A 194 3.92 -10.23 13.11
CA ARG A 194 3.95 -11.59 13.66
C ARG A 194 3.27 -12.61 12.74
N LEU A 195 2.12 -12.25 12.12
CA LEU A 195 1.44 -13.12 11.16
C LEU A 195 2.33 -13.40 9.94
N VAL A 196 3.05 -12.40 9.44
CA VAL A 196 4.03 -12.58 8.35
C VAL A 196 5.10 -13.58 8.76
N ASP A 197 5.71 -13.39 9.93
CA ASP A 197 6.83 -14.20 10.44
C ASP A 197 6.41 -15.66 10.73
N GLU A 198 5.19 -15.86 11.26
CA GLU A 198 4.67 -17.19 11.64
C GLU A 198 4.14 -17.99 10.45
N THR A 199 3.60 -17.35 9.41
CA THR A 199 2.86 -18.05 8.35
C THR A 199 3.42 -17.84 6.94
N ASN A 200 4.51 -17.09 6.80
CA ASN A 200 5.06 -16.67 5.50
C ASN A 200 4.01 -15.91 4.65
N LEU A 201 3.11 -15.19 5.33
CA LEU A 201 2.09 -14.35 4.72
C LEU A 201 2.76 -13.16 4.03
N ALA A 202 2.37 -12.83 2.81
CA ALA A 202 2.71 -11.55 2.22
C ALA A 202 1.64 -10.51 2.58
N ILE A 203 2.04 -9.27 2.81
CA ILE A 203 1.11 -8.16 3.05
C ILE A 203 1.40 -7.02 2.08
N LEU A 204 0.36 -6.52 1.42
CA LEU A 204 0.37 -5.23 0.75
C LEU A 204 -0.46 -4.26 1.58
N VAL A 205 0.20 -3.37 2.31
CA VAL A 205 -0.47 -2.37 3.15
C VAL A 205 -0.53 -1.03 2.42
N VAL A 206 -1.72 -0.47 2.30
CA VAL A 206 -1.95 0.88 1.78
C VAL A 206 -2.09 1.84 2.94
N THR A 207 -1.36 2.93 2.90
CA THR A 207 -1.44 3.98 3.92
C THR A 207 -1.00 5.33 3.36
N HIS A 208 -1.42 6.41 4.01
CA HIS A 208 -0.86 7.75 3.80
C HIS A 208 0.19 8.08 4.87
N ASP A 209 0.39 7.23 5.85
CA ASP A 209 1.30 7.39 6.99
C ASP A 209 2.63 6.66 6.73
N LEU A 210 3.69 7.44 6.47
CA LEU A 210 5.04 6.91 6.26
C LEU A 210 5.67 6.36 7.55
N GLY A 211 5.31 6.89 8.72
CA GLY A 211 5.75 6.36 10.00
C GLY A 211 5.23 4.94 10.23
N LEU A 212 3.99 4.67 9.79
CA LEU A 212 3.44 3.31 9.78
C LEU A 212 4.26 2.41 8.86
N ALA A 213 4.55 2.86 7.63
CA ALA A 213 5.36 2.09 6.68
C ALA A 213 6.76 1.77 7.25
N TRP A 214 7.40 2.74 7.94
CA TRP A 214 8.68 2.53 8.62
C TRP A 214 8.65 1.38 9.61
N ASN A 215 7.56 1.28 10.38
CA ASN A 215 7.48 0.32 11.50
C ASN A 215 7.25 -1.13 11.06
N ILE A 216 6.73 -1.38 9.86
CA ILE A 216 6.32 -2.74 9.50
C ILE A 216 6.78 -3.21 8.11
N ALA A 217 7.07 -2.29 7.18
CA ALA A 217 7.32 -2.67 5.80
C ALA A 217 8.80 -3.05 5.55
N ASP A 218 9.00 -4.10 4.76
CA ASP A 218 10.32 -4.47 4.22
C ASP A 218 10.68 -3.57 3.03
N ARG A 219 9.67 -3.20 2.23
CA ARG A 219 9.80 -2.28 1.08
C ARG A 219 8.66 -1.27 1.05
N VAL A 220 8.95 -0.14 0.44
CA VAL A 220 7.97 0.94 0.21
C VAL A 220 7.87 1.21 -1.29
N ALA A 221 6.65 1.42 -1.75
CA ALA A 221 6.32 1.98 -3.05
C ALA A 221 5.52 3.27 -2.85
N VAL A 222 6.01 4.38 -3.37
CA VAL A 222 5.38 5.70 -3.27
C VAL A 222 4.56 5.96 -4.53
N MET A 223 3.28 6.24 -4.36
CA MET A 223 2.35 6.44 -5.47
C MET A 223 1.86 7.90 -5.52
N TYR A 224 1.98 8.51 -6.68
CA TYR A 224 1.48 9.84 -6.96
C TYR A 224 0.72 9.86 -8.28
N LEU A 225 -0.49 10.39 -8.27
CA LEU A 225 -1.36 10.60 -9.44
C LEU A 225 -1.38 9.38 -10.40
N GLY A 226 -1.68 8.20 -9.85
CA GLY A 226 -1.82 6.94 -10.60
C GLY A 226 -0.53 6.19 -10.91
N ARG A 227 0.66 6.71 -10.54
CA ARG A 227 1.97 6.06 -10.82
C ARG A 227 2.79 5.78 -9.57
N ILE A 228 3.60 4.75 -9.64
CA ILE A 228 4.69 4.54 -8.67
C ILE A 228 5.83 5.47 -9.04
N VAL A 229 6.11 6.45 -8.18
CA VAL A 229 7.14 7.46 -8.40
C VAL A 229 8.47 7.12 -7.73
N GLU A 230 8.44 6.30 -6.68
CA GLU A 230 9.65 5.77 -6.05
C GLU A 230 9.36 4.41 -5.40
N THR A 231 10.32 3.51 -5.43
CA THR A 231 10.26 2.22 -4.73
C THR A 231 11.64 1.79 -4.25
N GLY A 232 11.69 1.11 -3.11
CA GLY A 232 12.94 0.61 -2.55
C GLY A 232 12.77 -0.08 -1.21
N PRO A 233 13.83 -0.70 -0.68
CA PRO A 233 13.88 -1.15 0.71
C PRO A 233 13.58 0.00 1.65
N THR A 234 12.79 -0.25 2.70
CA THR A 234 12.27 0.78 3.61
C THR A 234 13.36 1.67 4.17
N GLU A 235 14.40 1.09 4.77
CA GLU A 235 15.51 1.86 5.37
C GLU A 235 16.23 2.76 4.36
N LYS A 236 16.43 2.28 3.13
CA LYS A 236 17.11 3.07 2.08
C LYS A 236 16.24 4.18 1.56
N LEU A 237 14.97 3.89 1.24
CA LEU A 237 14.06 4.88 0.68
C LEU A 237 13.75 5.98 1.69
N LEU A 238 13.56 5.63 2.96
CA LEU A 238 13.26 6.59 4.00
C LEU A 238 14.50 7.35 4.49
N GLY A 239 15.68 6.72 4.46
CA GLY A 239 16.95 7.37 4.84
C GLY A 239 17.54 8.29 3.76
N ASP A 240 17.31 7.97 2.46
CA ASP A 240 17.85 8.73 1.32
C ASP A 240 16.84 8.73 0.15
N PRO A 241 15.70 9.42 0.32
CA PRO A 241 14.67 9.51 -0.72
C PRO A 241 15.21 10.27 -1.95
N LYS A 242 14.91 9.74 -3.14
CA LYS A 242 15.40 10.31 -4.41
C LYS A 242 14.37 11.18 -5.10
N HIS A 243 13.09 10.85 -4.95
CA HIS A 243 12.02 11.65 -5.56
C HIS A 243 11.63 12.82 -4.67
N PRO A 244 11.53 14.07 -5.18
CA PRO A 244 11.16 15.24 -4.39
C PRO A 244 9.81 15.11 -3.65
N TYR A 245 8.86 14.38 -4.22
CA TYR A 245 7.60 14.09 -3.55
C TYR A 245 7.78 13.21 -2.30
N THR A 246 8.63 12.18 -2.38
CA THR A 246 8.96 11.33 -1.23
C THR A 246 9.65 12.14 -0.13
N LYS A 247 10.58 13.03 -0.51
CA LYS A 247 11.23 13.95 0.44
C LYS A 247 10.21 14.81 1.17
N ALA A 248 9.27 15.41 0.42
CA ALA A 248 8.24 16.24 1.01
C ALA A 248 7.29 15.44 1.93
N LEU A 249 6.90 14.22 1.56
CA LEU A 249 6.10 13.37 2.45
C LEU A 249 6.84 13.00 3.74
N LEU A 250 8.15 12.75 3.66
CA LEU A 250 8.97 12.43 4.83
C LEU A 250 9.19 13.62 5.74
N SER A 251 9.32 14.82 5.19
CA SER A 251 9.60 16.05 5.97
C SER A 251 8.51 16.39 7.00
N VAL A 252 7.30 15.84 6.86
CA VAL A 252 6.19 16.03 7.80
C VAL A 252 6.03 14.91 8.82
N VAL A 253 6.87 13.86 8.72
CA VAL A 253 6.86 12.71 9.64
C VAL A 253 7.62 13.09 10.93
N PRO A 254 7.00 12.97 12.11
CA PRO A 254 7.62 13.40 13.37
C PRO A 254 8.95 12.72 13.71
N GLU A 255 9.15 11.50 13.23
CA GLU A 255 10.35 10.70 13.46
C GLU A 255 11.58 11.23 12.67
N THR A 256 11.37 12.01 11.62
CA THR A 256 12.42 12.56 10.75
C THR A 256 12.81 14.00 11.14
N LYS A 257 12.98 14.28 12.43
CA LYS A 257 13.20 15.63 13.00
C LYS A 257 14.40 16.41 12.42
N GLU A 258 15.32 15.73 11.72
CA GLU A 258 16.50 16.34 11.10
C GLU A 258 16.21 16.92 9.70
N MET A 259 15.05 16.62 9.12
CA MET A 259 14.67 17.16 7.81
C MET A 259 13.91 18.48 7.96
N GLU A 260 14.33 19.50 7.23
CA GLU A 260 13.57 20.73 7.12
C GLU A 260 12.18 20.46 6.52
N GLN A 261 11.14 20.94 7.20
CA GLN A 261 9.76 20.68 6.78
C GLN A 261 9.46 21.34 5.43
N GLN A 262 9.13 20.52 4.43
CA GLN A 262 8.77 20.97 3.09
C GLN A 262 7.25 20.97 2.92
N ILE A 263 6.65 22.15 2.90
CA ILE A 263 5.22 22.29 2.62
C ILE A 263 5.02 22.27 1.10
N LEU A 264 4.33 21.26 0.59
CA LEU A 264 3.97 21.21 -0.82
C LEU A 264 2.95 22.29 -1.17
N VAL A 265 3.31 23.15 -2.11
CA VAL A 265 2.44 24.22 -2.61
C VAL A 265 1.59 23.69 -3.75
N GLY A 266 0.29 24.04 -3.75
CA GLY A 266 -0.68 23.65 -4.76
C GLY A 266 -1.42 22.36 -4.45
N GLU A 267 -2.54 22.19 -5.12
CA GLU A 267 -3.40 20.99 -5.01
C GLU A 267 -2.87 19.85 -5.90
N ILE A 268 -3.30 18.62 -5.59
CA ILE A 268 -3.03 17.46 -6.44
C ILE A 268 -3.76 17.70 -7.78
N PRO A 269 -3.08 17.57 -8.93
CA PRO A 269 -3.72 17.72 -10.22
C PRO A 269 -4.88 16.73 -10.41
N ASP A 270 -5.87 17.13 -11.20
CA ASP A 270 -6.99 16.28 -11.56
C ASP A 270 -6.50 15.08 -12.39
N SER A 271 -6.88 13.87 -11.99
CA SER A 271 -6.56 12.62 -12.69
C SER A 271 -7.16 12.53 -14.11
N ALA A 272 -8.13 13.40 -14.43
CA ALA A 272 -8.64 13.57 -15.78
C ALA A 272 -7.81 14.56 -16.64
N ARG A 273 -6.92 15.34 -16.01
CA ARG A 273 -6.06 16.35 -16.65
C ARG A 273 -4.62 16.22 -16.18
N ILE A 274 -4.04 15.07 -16.46
CA ILE A 274 -2.69 14.74 -16.03
C ILE A 274 -1.69 15.71 -16.66
N PRO A 275 -0.79 16.34 -15.88
CA PRO A 275 0.27 17.18 -16.41
C PRO A 275 1.18 16.41 -17.39
N SER A 276 1.69 17.10 -18.43
CA SER A 276 2.72 16.57 -19.33
C SER A 276 4.02 16.32 -18.58
N GLY A 277 4.86 15.44 -19.06
CA GLY A 277 6.15 15.13 -18.44
C GLY A 277 6.02 14.49 -17.07
N CYS A 278 6.89 14.88 -16.14
CA CYS A 278 6.82 14.43 -14.75
C CYS A 278 5.54 14.95 -14.08
N ARG A 279 4.66 14.05 -13.62
CA ARG A 279 3.37 14.41 -13.03
C ARG A 279 3.46 15.31 -11.81
N PHE A 280 4.59 15.25 -11.11
CA PHE A 280 4.84 16.06 -9.93
C PHE A 280 5.44 17.43 -10.27
N HIS A 281 5.81 17.71 -11.54
CA HIS A 281 6.49 18.97 -11.88
C HIS A 281 5.76 20.26 -11.43
N PRO A 282 4.39 20.34 -11.44
CA PRO A 282 3.73 21.58 -11.01
C PRO A 282 3.88 21.88 -9.50
N ARG A 283 4.18 20.85 -8.70
CA ARG A 283 4.34 20.93 -7.24
C ARG A 283 5.78 20.67 -6.80
N CYS A 284 6.72 20.50 -7.75
CA CYS A 284 8.09 20.10 -7.45
C CYS A 284 8.90 21.23 -6.83
N PRO A 285 9.38 21.10 -5.57
CA PRO A 285 10.18 22.13 -4.93
C PRO A 285 11.49 22.46 -5.68
N LEU A 286 12.11 21.46 -6.31
CA LEU A 286 13.35 21.68 -7.10
C LEU A 286 13.11 22.55 -8.33
N LEU A 287 11.92 22.48 -8.95
CA LEU A 287 11.57 23.37 -10.06
C LEU A 287 11.20 24.77 -9.56
N GLN A 288 10.49 24.84 -8.43
CA GLN A 288 10.06 26.12 -7.85
C GLN A 288 11.23 26.93 -7.30
N SER A 289 12.29 26.28 -6.81
CA SER A 289 13.50 26.95 -6.32
C SER A 289 14.38 27.53 -7.45
N GLY A 290 14.18 27.10 -8.71
CA GLY A 290 15.02 27.52 -9.83
C GLY A 290 16.45 26.97 -9.81
N THR A 291 16.74 25.98 -8.95
CA THR A 291 18.09 25.41 -8.79
C THR A 291 18.46 24.40 -9.88
N LEU A 292 17.47 23.89 -10.62
CA LEU A 292 17.71 22.94 -11.72
C LEU A 292 18.26 23.66 -12.96
N ALA A 293 19.22 23.01 -13.65
CA ALA A 293 19.66 23.45 -14.96
C ALA A 293 18.48 23.63 -15.92
N PRO A 294 18.44 24.70 -16.75
CA PRO A 294 17.30 25.01 -17.60
C PRO A 294 16.83 23.84 -18.50
N GLU A 295 17.77 23.07 -19.03
CA GLU A 295 17.49 21.89 -19.88
C GLU A 295 16.78 20.77 -19.08
N LEU A 296 17.21 20.53 -17.84
CA LEU A 296 16.60 19.54 -16.96
C LEU A 296 15.21 19.99 -16.50
N ALA A 297 15.06 21.28 -16.19
CA ALA A 297 13.78 21.89 -15.84
C ALA A 297 12.77 21.76 -16.99
N ALA A 298 13.20 22.02 -18.23
CA ALA A 298 12.38 21.86 -19.42
C ALA A 298 11.94 20.39 -19.58
N ARG A 299 12.85 19.42 -19.45
CA ARG A 299 12.52 17.99 -19.51
C ARG A 299 11.51 17.56 -18.47
N CYS A 300 11.55 18.09 -17.25
CA CYS A 300 10.55 17.80 -16.23
C CYS A 300 9.13 18.15 -16.67
N SER A 301 8.95 19.14 -17.52
CA SER A 301 7.64 19.59 -18.03
C SER A 301 7.18 18.88 -19.30
N THR A 302 8.12 18.33 -20.09
CA THR A 302 7.82 17.74 -21.42
C THR A 302 7.90 16.22 -21.43
N ASP A 303 8.86 15.63 -20.71
CA ASP A 303 9.20 14.22 -20.81
C ASP A 303 8.92 13.47 -19.52
N ASP A 304 8.21 12.35 -19.65
CA ASP A 304 7.97 11.45 -18.52
C ASP A 304 9.28 10.74 -18.14
N PRO A 305 9.77 10.87 -16.88
CA PRO A 305 11.05 10.27 -16.49
C PRO A 305 11.04 8.74 -16.49
N GLY A 306 9.85 8.12 -16.34
CA GLY A 306 9.77 6.69 -16.09
C GLY A 306 10.52 6.26 -14.81
N PRO A 307 10.52 4.99 -14.44
CA PRO A 307 11.31 4.48 -13.32
C PRO A 307 12.77 4.31 -13.71
N VAL A 308 13.67 5.07 -13.09
CA VAL A 308 15.13 4.98 -13.23
C VAL A 308 15.70 4.24 -12.02
N ALA A 309 16.57 3.26 -12.25
CA ALA A 309 17.25 2.56 -11.16
C ALA A 309 18.20 3.53 -10.42
N VAL A 310 18.02 3.67 -9.11
CA VAL A 310 18.83 4.55 -8.25
C VAL A 310 19.64 3.77 -7.20
N GLY A 311 19.64 2.46 -7.31
CA GLY A 311 20.37 1.53 -6.45
C GLY A 311 19.86 0.11 -6.58
N ALA A 312 20.45 -0.81 -5.83
CA ALA A 312 19.97 -2.17 -5.77
C ALA A 312 18.55 -2.21 -5.19
N LEU A 313 17.59 -2.74 -5.94
CA LEU A 313 16.17 -2.85 -5.58
C LEU A 313 15.44 -1.49 -5.41
N SER A 314 16.06 -0.39 -5.86
CA SER A 314 15.49 0.96 -5.74
C SER A 314 15.34 1.61 -7.11
N ALA A 315 14.21 2.27 -7.33
CA ALA A 315 13.94 3.03 -8.54
C ALA A 315 13.15 4.31 -8.21
N ALA A 316 13.42 5.40 -8.95
CA ALA A 316 12.71 6.66 -8.82
C ALA A 316 12.37 7.23 -10.20
N ALA A 317 11.13 7.73 -10.35
CA ALA A 317 10.66 8.38 -11.58
C ALA A 317 10.96 9.89 -11.52
N CYS A 318 12.25 10.24 -11.53
CA CYS A 318 12.71 11.61 -11.44
C CYS A 318 14.00 11.81 -12.26
N TRP A 319 14.03 12.83 -13.11
CA TRP A 319 15.21 13.18 -13.89
C TRP A 319 16.40 13.61 -13.05
N ALA A 320 16.16 14.19 -11.86
CA ALA A 320 17.20 14.58 -10.91
C ALA A 320 17.65 13.45 -9.98
N ALA A 321 17.01 12.26 -9.99
CA ALA A 321 17.30 11.18 -9.05
C ALA A 321 18.70 10.56 -9.21
N SER A 322 19.30 10.66 -10.39
CA SER A 322 20.66 10.16 -10.69
C SER A 322 21.74 11.24 -10.56
N LEU A 323 21.37 12.47 -10.23
CA LEU A 323 22.35 13.52 -9.96
C LEU A 323 23.02 13.29 -8.60
N PRO A 324 24.34 13.61 -8.45
CA PRO A 324 24.99 13.62 -7.14
C PRO A 324 24.21 14.49 -6.14
N ALA A 325 24.24 14.13 -4.86
CA ALA A 325 23.52 14.84 -3.80
C ALA A 325 23.86 16.34 -3.73
N ASP A 326 25.02 16.71 -4.22
CA ASP A 326 25.55 18.09 -4.25
C ASP A 326 25.03 18.93 -5.44
N PHE A 327 24.28 18.31 -6.35
CA PHE A 327 23.68 19.01 -7.49
C PHE A 327 22.32 19.58 -7.10
N GLY A 328 22.31 20.83 -6.59
CA GLY A 328 21.07 21.58 -6.39
C GLY A 328 20.77 22.02 -4.96
N LEU A 329 21.74 21.98 -4.06
CA LEU A 329 21.70 22.69 -2.78
C LEU A 329 22.90 23.64 -2.73
N ASP A 330 22.91 24.66 -3.58
CA ASP A 330 23.71 25.83 -3.28
C ASP A 330 23.15 26.44 -1.99
N GLN A 331 23.93 26.36 -0.92
CA GLN A 331 23.69 27.13 0.27
C GLN A 331 23.62 28.60 -0.16
N PRO A 332 22.67 29.39 0.33
CA PRO A 332 22.70 30.82 0.07
C PRO A 332 24.05 31.34 0.60
N SER A 333 24.89 31.81 -0.32
CA SER A 333 26.12 32.52 -0.05
C SER A 333 25.82 33.60 0.98
N GLY A 334 26.57 33.57 2.09
CA GLY A 334 26.40 34.44 3.22
C GLY A 334 26.19 35.92 2.81
N ILE A 335 25.19 36.50 3.40
CA ILE A 335 25.13 37.97 3.51
C ILE A 335 26.10 38.33 4.62
N GLU A 336 27.34 38.63 4.22
CA GLU A 336 28.20 39.49 5.01
C GLU A 336 27.65 40.92 4.88
N GLY A 337 27.39 41.57 6.04
CA GLY A 337 27.01 42.96 6.10
C GLY A 337 26.38 43.30 7.44
#